data_75ba71042ad87fd54ed172553941ee1b
#
_entry.id   75ba71042ad87fd54ed172553941ee1b
#
_cell.length_a   1.000
_cell.length_b   1.000
_cell.length_c   1.000
_cell.angle_alpha   90.00
_cell.angle_beta   90.00
_cell.angle_gamma   90.00
#
_symmetry.space_group_name_H-M   'P 1'
#
loop_
_entity.id
_entity.type
_entity.pdbx_description
1 polymer ?
#
loop_
_entity_poly.entity_id
_entity_poly.type
_entity_poly.pdbx_seq_one_letter_code
_entity_poly.pdbx_strand_id
1 'polypeptide(L)'
;MTSGDIDAWLAVTPNPQKDVIAAVRAVIMSDDRITEAIKYRAPAFLYSGIMAYFHWNAKEFASLIFPLGSEIPGGFELLEGSGLQRMIRFGSTEAVDMHREQLLDIVDAWCSITVPRGIVR
;
A
#
# COMPACT_ATOMS: atom_id res chain seq x y z
N MET A 1 -12.59 -7.32 3.04
CA MET A 1 -12.45 -8.51 3.88
C MET A 1 -11.00 -8.68 4.30
N THR A 2 -10.78 -8.81 5.58
CA THR A 2 -9.44 -9.05 6.10
C THR A 2 -9.03 -10.48 5.82
N SER A 3 -7.83 -10.63 5.31
CA SER A 3 -7.32 -11.95 4.98
C SER A 3 -6.53 -12.54 6.13
N GLY A 4 -6.86 -13.76 6.53
CA GLY A 4 -6.04 -14.51 7.49
C GLY A 4 -4.64 -14.78 6.95
N ASP A 5 -4.48 -14.76 5.63
CA ASP A 5 -3.16 -14.91 5.01
C ASP A 5 -2.22 -13.77 5.36
N ILE A 6 -2.75 -12.55 5.47
CA ILE A 6 -1.93 -11.40 5.85
C ILE A 6 -1.49 -11.53 7.31
N ASP A 7 -2.41 -11.93 8.19
CA ASP A 7 -2.07 -12.14 9.60
C ASP A 7 -1.00 -13.21 9.74
N ALA A 8 -1.12 -14.31 8.98
CA ALA A 8 -0.13 -15.38 9.00
C ALA A 8 1.22 -14.91 8.47
N TRP A 9 1.19 -14.11 7.40
CA TRP A 9 2.42 -13.56 6.83
C TRP A 9 3.16 -12.69 7.85
N LEU A 10 2.42 -11.81 8.53
CA LEU A 10 3.00 -10.93 9.53
C LEU A 10 3.55 -11.71 10.72
N ALA A 11 2.91 -12.82 11.06
CA ALA A 11 3.34 -13.64 12.21
C ALA A 11 4.69 -14.32 11.97
N VAL A 12 5.02 -14.63 10.71
CA VAL A 12 6.22 -15.44 10.42
C VAL A 12 7.27 -14.71 9.60
N THR A 13 6.99 -13.52 9.10
CA THR A 13 7.95 -12.82 8.25
C THR A 13 9.20 -12.45 9.04
N PRO A 14 10.41 -12.67 8.47
CA PRO A 14 11.64 -12.20 9.09
C PRO A 14 11.94 -10.74 8.77
N ASN A 15 11.08 -10.06 8.03
CA ASN A 15 11.32 -8.68 7.62
C ASN A 15 11.36 -7.78 8.87
N PRO A 16 12.47 -7.04 9.09
CA PRO A 16 12.59 -6.18 10.28
C PRO A 16 11.59 -5.03 10.30
N GLN A 17 10.95 -4.74 9.18
CA GLN A 17 9.96 -3.66 9.08
C GLN A 17 8.52 -4.15 9.32
N LYS A 18 8.33 -5.33 9.86
CA LYS A 18 6.98 -5.90 9.98
C LYS A 18 6.04 -5.02 10.81
N ASP A 19 6.55 -4.33 11.81
CA ASP A 19 5.69 -3.46 12.63
C ASP A 19 5.24 -2.24 11.83
N VAL A 20 6.11 -1.70 10.99
CA VAL A 20 5.77 -0.58 10.12
C VAL A 20 4.77 -1.04 9.05
N ILE A 21 5.01 -2.22 8.49
CA ILE A 21 4.09 -2.82 7.51
C ILE A 21 2.70 -2.98 8.13
N ALA A 22 2.64 -3.47 9.37
CA ALA A 22 1.37 -3.65 10.07
C ALA A 22 0.67 -2.30 10.29
N ALA A 23 1.43 -1.25 10.61
CA ALA A 23 0.86 0.08 10.81
C ALA A 23 0.28 0.65 9.51
N VAL A 24 0.99 0.50 8.40
CA VAL A 24 0.49 0.94 7.09
C VAL A 24 -0.78 0.17 6.73
N ARG A 25 -0.76 -1.15 6.94
CA ARG A 25 -1.93 -1.99 6.69
C ARG A 25 -3.15 -1.47 7.44
N ALA A 26 -2.98 -1.14 8.72
CA ALA A 26 -4.10 -0.67 9.53
C ALA A 26 -4.71 0.60 8.97
N VAL A 27 -3.88 1.51 8.48
CA VAL A 27 -4.37 2.75 7.87
C VAL A 27 -5.14 2.45 6.59
N ILE A 28 -4.55 1.68 5.68
CA ILE A 28 -5.18 1.41 4.38
C ILE A 28 -6.48 0.63 4.56
N MET A 29 -6.48 -0.37 5.44
CA MET A 29 -7.66 -1.21 5.64
C MET A 29 -8.77 -0.52 6.44
N SER A 30 -8.52 0.67 6.96
CA SER A 30 -9.59 1.46 7.54
C SER A 30 -10.57 1.97 6.48
N ASP A 31 -10.19 1.94 5.21
CA ASP A 31 -11.09 2.25 4.11
C ASP A 31 -11.79 0.96 3.69
N ASP A 32 -13.11 0.92 3.84
CA ASP A 32 -13.90 -0.29 3.63
C ASP A 32 -13.90 -0.80 2.19
N ARG A 33 -13.49 0.03 1.24
CA ARG A 33 -13.46 -0.35 -0.17
C ARG A 33 -12.29 -1.28 -0.50
N ILE A 34 -11.24 -1.25 0.31
CA ILE A 34 -10.01 -1.98 0.02
C ILE A 34 -10.09 -3.40 0.54
N THR A 35 -9.64 -4.36 -0.27
CA THR A 35 -9.42 -5.72 0.18
C THR A 35 -7.93 -6.01 0.15
N GLU A 36 -7.51 -7.06 0.83
CA GLU A 36 -6.10 -7.40 0.91
C GLU A 36 -5.87 -8.87 0.52
N ALA A 37 -4.67 -9.15 0.02
CA ALA A 37 -4.27 -10.51 -0.37
C ALA A 37 -2.75 -10.57 -0.42
N ILE A 38 -2.21 -11.78 -0.47
CA ILE A 38 -0.77 -11.94 -0.69
C ILE A 38 -0.52 -11.91 -2.21
N LYS A 39 0.31 -10.97 -2.64
CA LYS A 39 0.76 -10.85 -4.03
C LYS A 39 2.24 -10.52 -4.01
N TYR A 40 2.99 -11.12 -4.92
CA TYR A 40 4.43 -10.86 -4.99
C TYR A 40 5.11 -11.09 -3.65
N ARG A 41 4.68 -12.16 -2.94
CA ARG A 41 5.27 -12.63 -1.68
C ARG A 41 5.04 -11.69 -0.49
N ALA A 42 4.10 -10.75 -0.59
CA ALA A 42 3.88 -9.78 0.47
C ALA A 42 2.43 -9.30 0.49
N PRO A 43 2.03 -8.58 1.53
CA PRO A 43 0.69 -8.01 1.58
C PRO A 43 0.46 -7.01 0.44
N ALA A 44 -0.68 -7.14 -0.20
CA ALA A 44 -1.12 -6.26 -1.27
C ALA A 44 -2.54 -5.77 -0.99
N PHE A 45 -2.86 -4.61 -1.55
CA PHE A 45 -4.13 -3.93 -1.32
C PHE A 45 -4.79 -3.69 -2.66
N LEU A 46 -6.08 -4.05 -2.74
CA LEU A 46 -6.79 -4.13 -4.01
C LEU A 46 -8.10 -3.38 -3.97
N TYR A 47 -8.36 -2.71 -5.07
CA TYR A 47 -9.68 -2.18 -5.41
C TYR A 47 -9.72 -2.05 -6.92
N SER A 48 -10.53 -2.87 -7.58
CA SER A 48 -10.56 -2.93 -9.04
C SER A 48 -9.17 -3.22 -9.63
N GLY A 49 -8.42 -4.07 -8.95
CA GLY A 49 -7.04 -4.41 -9.29
C GLY A 49 -6.09 -4.04 -8.17
N ILE A 50 -4.82 -4.26 -8.39
CA ILE A 50 -3.80 -4.02 -7.36
C ILE A 50 -3.49 -2.53 -7.28
N MET A 51 -3.81 -1.92 -6.13
CA MET A 51 -3.41 -0.55 -5.85
C MET A 51 -1.95 -0.49 -5.46
N ALA A 52 -1.54 -1.33 -4.50
CA ALA A 52 -0.21 -1.28 -3.93
C ALA A 52 0.15 -2.61 -3.29
N TYR A 53 1.45 -2.88 -3.17
CA TYR A 53 1.95 -4.05 -2.45
C TYR A 53 3.29 -3.71 -1.84
N PHE A 54 3.65 -4.43 -0.76
CA PHE A 54 4.94 -4.23 -0.13
C PHE A 54 6.04 -5.00 -0.87
N HIS A 55 7.24 -4.43 -0.86
CA HIS A 55 8.43 -5.14 -1.32
C HIS A 55 8.83 -6.12 -0.21
N TRP A 56 8.69 -7.42 -0.47
CA TRP A 56 8.81 -8.44 0.58
C TRP A 56 10.18 -8.44 1.26
N ASN A 57 11.22 -8.01 0.58
CA ASN A 57 12.60 -8.11 1.05
C ASN A 57 13.26 -6.76 1.31
N ALA A 58 12.51 -5.67 1.29
CA ALA A 58 13.05 -4.36 1.64
C ALA A 58 13.22 -4.28 3.15
N LYS A 59 14.43 -4.01 3.62
CA LYS A 59 14.76 -4.11 5.04
C LYS A 59 14.99 -2.77 5.73
N GLU A 60 15.34 -1.73 4.97
CA GLU A 60 15.58 -0.41 5.55
C GLU A 60 14.29 0.39 5.76
N PHE A 61 13.29 0.10 4.95
CA PHE A 61 12.00 0.80 4.97
C PHE A 61 10.89 -0.20 4.70
N ALA A 62 9.70 0.09 5.20
CA ALA A 62 8.51 -0.56 4.67
C ALA A 62 8.22 0.11 3.33
N SER A 63 8.54 -0.57 2.24
CA SER A 63 8.46 -0.01 0.89
C SER A 63 7.17 -0.45 0.23
N LEU A 64 6.25 0.49 0.05
CA LEU A 64 4.93 0.25 -0.53
C LEU A 64 4.97 0.68 -1.99
N ILE A 65 4.80 -0.28 -2.90
CA ILE A 65 4.94 -0.07 -4.34
C ILE A 65 3.56 0.09 -4.96
N PHE A 66 3.38 1.16 -5.72
CA PHE A 66 2.15 1.43 -6.47
C PHE A 66 2.45 1.24 -7.96
N PRO A 67 2.08 0.08 -8.54
CA PRO A 67 2.45 -0.21 -9.94
C PRO A 67 1.96 0.85 -10.94
N LEU A 68 0.81 1.44 -10.67
CA LEU A 68 0.24 2.48 -11.51
C LEU A 68 0.18 3.81 -10.77
N GLY A 69 1.17 4.08 -9.93
CA GLY A 69 1.16 5.25 -9.07
C GLY A 69 1.05 6.58 -9.82
N SER A 70 1.62 6.66 -11.03
CA SER A 70 1.54 7.90 -11.80
C SER A 70 0.13 8.20 -12.28
N GLU A 71 -0.76 7.20 -12.28
CA GLU A 71 -2.16 7.38 -12.67
C GLU A 71 -3.01 7.96 -11.54
N ILE A 72 -2.51 7.99 -10.34
CA ILE A 72 -3.25 8.49 -9.18
C ILE A 72 -3.20 10.02 -9.18
N PRO A 73 -4.34 10.71 -9.35
CA PRO A 73 -4.33 12.17 -9.41
C PRO A 73 -4.12 12.79 -8.04
N GLY A 74 -3.64 14.04 -8.01
CA GLY A 74 -3.51 14.79 -6.77
C GLY A 74 -2.11 15.29 -6.46
N GLY A 75 -1.10 14.83 -7.21
CA GLY A 75 0.27 15.32 -7.01
C GLY A 75 0.82 15.02 -5.63
N PHE A 76 0.59 13.82 -5.12
CA PHE A 76 1.00 13.46 -3.76
C PHE A 76 2.52 13.37 -3.65
N GLU A 77 3.09 14.12 -2.71
CA GLU A 77 4.54 14.13 -2.50
C GLU A 77 5.06 12.80 -1.98
N LEU A 78 4.23 12.05 -1.26
CA LEU A 78 4.63 10.75 -0.75
C LEU A 78 4.94 9.76 -1.86
N LEU A 79 4.27 9.88 -3.01
CA LEU A 79 4.46 8.95 -4.13
C LEU A 79 5.74 9.33 -4.87
N GLU A 80 6.83 8.65 -4.53
CA GLU A 80 8.16 8.94 -5.06
C GLU A 80 8.43 8.15 -6.33
N GLY A 81 9.27 8.71 -7.19
CA GLY A 81 9.76 8.03 -8.36
C GLY A 81 9.43 8.75 -9.65
N SER A 82 9.74 8.10 -10.76
CA SER A 82 9.45 8.62 -12.09
C SER A 82 8.89 7.46 -12.91
N GLY A 83 8.24 7.77 -14.03
CA GLY A 83 7.58 6.73 -14.82
C GLY A 83 6.26 6.32 -14.21
N LEU A 84 5.78 5.14 -14.59
CA LEU A 84 4.45 4.68 -14.19
C LEU A 84 4.38 4.26 -12.73
N GLN A 85 5.39 3.51 -12.27
CA GLN A 85 5.43 2.99 -10.91
C GLN A 85 5.87 4.08 -9.93
N ARG A 86 5.26 4.09 -8.76
CA ARG A 86 5.65 4.97 -7.66
C ARG A 86 5.82 4.14 -6.39
N MET A 87 6.47 4.72 -5.39
CA MET A 87 6.76 4.03 -4.14
C MET A 87 6.66 5.00 -2.97
N ILE A 88 6.20 4.49 -1.83
CA ILE A 88 6.29 5.20 -0.56
C ILE A 88 7.17 4.38 0.36
N ARG A 89 8.14 5.02 1.01
CA ARG A 89 9.02 4.35 1.97
C ARG A 89 8.75 4.90 3.36
N PHE A 90 8.30 4.02 4.26
CA PHE A 90 8.04 4.40 5.64
C PHE A 90 9.16 3.83 6.52
N GLY A 91 9.82 4.71 7.27
CA GLY A 91 10.95 4.30 8.09
C GLY A 91 10.59 3.94 9.51
N SER A 92 9.38 4.29 9.97
CA SER A 92 8.96 4.05 11.34
C SER A 92 7.44 4.11 11.45
N THR A 93 6.91 3.63 12.58
CA THR A 93 5.48 3.74 12.83
C THR A 93 5.08 5.21 13.02
N GLU A 94 5.97 6.02 13.57
CA GLU A 94 5.74 7.46 13.70
C GLU A 94 5.57 8.12 12.35
N ALA A 95 6.37 7.70 11.37
CA ALA A 95 6.26 8.23 10.01
C ALA A 95 4.90 7.87 9.40
N VAL A 96 4.40 6.67 9.68
CA VAL A 96 3.07 6.26 9.20
C VAL A 96 2.01 7.18 9.79
N ASP A 97 2.07 7.44 11.10
CA ASP A 97 1.11 8.33 11.75
C ASP A 97 1.17 9.75 11.18
N MET A 98 2.37 10.24 10.94
CA MET A 98 2.57 11.58 10.41
C MET A 98 1.94 11.75 9.03
N HIS A 99 1.97 10.70 8.21
CA HIS A 99 1.49 10.76 6.83
C HIS A 99 0.15 10.05 6.64
N ARG A 100 -0.54 9.76 7.73
CA ARG A 100 -1.78 9.00 7.70
C ARG A 100 -2.83 9.62 6.78
N GLU A 101 -3.04 10.93 6.89
CA GLU A 101 -4.08 11.59 6.10
C GLU A 101 -3.75 11.56 4.62
N GLN A 102 -2.49 11.81 4.26
CA GLN A 102 -2.11 11.77 2.86
C GLN A 102 -2.23 10.36 2.28
N LEU A 103 -1.89 9.34 3.09
CA LEU A 103 -2.05 7.96 2.65
C LEU A 103 -3.52 7.65 2.38
N LEU A 104 -4.41 8.09 3.26
CA LEU A 104 -5.85 7.89 3.06
C LEU A 104 -6.36 8.65 1.83
N ASP A 105 -5.82 9.84 1.57
CA ASP A 105 -6.18 10.60 0.38
C ASP A 105 -5.73 9.88 -0.90
N ILE A 106 -4.57 9.24 -0.85
CA ILE A 106 -4.07 8.45 -1.98
C ILE A 106 -5.01 7.26 -2.24
N VAL A 107 -5.43 6.57 -1.19
CA VAL A 107 -6.38 5.46 -1.32
C VAL A 107 -7.69 5.94 -1.95
N ASP A 108 -8.20 7.06 -1.48
CA ASP A 108 -9.43 7.63 -2.02
C ASP A 108 -9.27 8.01 -3.49
N ALA A 109 -8.14 8.62 -3.84
CA ALA A 109 -7.86 9.00 -5.22
C ALA A 109 -7.81 7.77 -6.13
N TRP A 110 -7.17 6.69 -5.66
CA TRP A 110 -7.15 5.43 -6.41
C TRP A 110 -8.55 4.90 -6.66
N CYS A 111 -9.37 4.86 -5.61
CA CYS A 111 -10.73 4.35 -5.74
C CYS A 111 -11.57 5.20 -6.70
N SER A 112 -11.27 6.49 -6.79
CA SER A 112 -12.02 7.40 -7.66
C SER A 112 -11.76 7.17 -9.14
N ILE A 113 -10.55 6.71 -9.49
CA ILE A 113 -10.18 6.61 -10.89
C ILE A 113 -10.30 5.21 -11.47
N THR A 114 -10.31 4.18 -10.62
CA THR A 114 -10.22 2.81 -11.13
C THR A 114 -11.55 2.21 -11.52
N VAL A 115 -12.61 2.62 -10.87
CA VAL A 115 -13.96 2.26 -11.26
C VAL A 115 -14.37 3.22 -12.34
N PRO A 116 -14.93 3.04 -13.21
CA PRO A 116 -15.34 2.27 -14.32
C PRO A 116 -14.29 2.16 -15.42
N ARG A 117 -13.11 2.65 -15.20
CA ARG A 117 -12.09 2.65 -16.25
C ARG A 117 -11.54 1.27 -16.52
N GLY A 118 -11.57 0.41 -15.51
CA GLY A 118 -11.01 -0.92 -15.66
C GLY A 118 -9.55 -0.89 -16.04
N ILE A 119 -8.85 0.13 -15.60
CA ILE A 119 -7.48 0.38 -16.02
C ILE A 119 -6.50 -0.57 -15.38
N VAL A 120 -6.87 -1.12 -14.25
CA VAL A 120 -6.02 -2.05 -13.51
C VAL A 120 -6.51 -3.47 -13.76
N ARG A 121 -5.62 -4.33 -14.19
CA ARG A 121 -5.98 -5.72 -14.50
C ARG A 121 -5.09 -6.69 -13.74
#